data_ceb33325045508c6ffb28db947b09e1a
#
_entry.id   ceb33325045508c6ffb28db947b09e1a
#
_cell.length_a   1.000
_cell.length_b   1.000
_cell.length_c   1.000
_cell.angle_alpha   90.00
_cell.angle_beta   90.00
_cell.angle_gamma   90.00
#
_symmetry.space_group_name_H-M   'P 1'
#
loop_
_entity.id
_entity.type
_entity.pdbx_description
1 polymer ?
#
loop_
_entity_poly.entity_id
_entity_poly.type
_entity_poly.pdbx_seq_one_letter_code
_entity_poly.pdbx_strand_id
1 'polypeptide(L)'
;NILWSKSRERLIFPIFSEDKLLAYWGRYFGEGSEPKWKGLGAMRDIFHFIGSPSYDKIVLCEDIVSAIKLSKFCTALPLFGTHISVDRWKKLSTIIHKKSQVIIWLDPDMYSKSIKHANVGRQYGMNTEIILSDLDPKEHTLVDIARYLIK
;
A
#
# COMPACT_ATOMS: atom_id res chain seq x y z
N ASN A 1 -13.03 5.65 -8.27
CA ASN A 1 -14.13 6.33 -7.57
C ASN A 1 -14.21 5.83 -6.13
N ILE A 2 -14.33 6.75 -5.17
CA ILE A 2 -14.56 6.45 -3.74
C ILE A 2 -16.06 6.61 -3.51
N LEU A 3 -16.67 5.67 -2.76
CA LEU A 3 -18.11 5.64 -2.50
C LEU A 3 -18.38 5.75 -1.00
N TRP A 4 -19.55 6.31 -0.63
CA TRP A 4 -20.01 6.33 0.74
C TRP A 4 -21.17 5.36 0.95
N SER A 5 -21.02 4.43 1.88
CA SER A 5 -22.10 3.53 2.32
C SER A 5 -22.79 4.11 3.57
N LYS A 6 -23.94 4.76 3.39
CA LYS A 6 -24.68 5.39 4.49
C LYS A 6 -25.14 4.36 5.54
N SER A 7 -25.64 3.20 5.11
CA SER A 7 -26.14 2.16 6.00
C SER A 7 -25.05 1.45 6.81
N ARG A 8 -23.79 1.54 6.39
CA ARG A 8 -22.63 0.94 7.07
C ARG A 8 -21.64 1.95 7.59
N GLU A 9 -21.90 3.23 7.41
CA GLU A 9 -21.04 4.35 7.82
C GLU A 9 -19.57 4.15 7.38
N ARG A 10 -19.40 3.68 6.11
CA ARG A 10 -18.09 3.33 5.56
C ARG A 10 -17.80 4.09 4.28
N LEU A 11 -16.58 4.58 4.21
CA LEU A 11 -15.96 5.01 2.95
C LEU A 11 -15.45 3.76 2.22
N ILE A 12 -15.96 3.51 1.03
CA ILE A 12 -15.68 2.32 0.24
C ILE A 12 -14.70 2.65 -0.88
N PHE A 13 -13.63 1.90 -0.96
CA PHE A 13 -12.62 1.92 -2.00
C PHE A 13 -12.79 0.67 -2.87
N PRO A 14 -13.51 0.75 -4.00
CA PRO A 14 -13.64 -0.38 -4.91
C PRO A 14 -12.32 -0.60 -5.66
N ILE A 15 -11.97 -1.87 -5.88
CA ILE A 15 -10.78 -2.30 -6.57
C ILE A 15 -11.19 -3.04 -7.82
N PHE A 16 -10.83 -2.49 -8.97
CA PHE A 16 -11.15 -3.02 -10.27
C PHE A 16 -9.92 -3.59 -10.97
N SER A 17 -10.15 -4.56 -11.85
CA SER A 17 -9.23 -4.97 -12.91
C SER A 17 -10.04 -5.12 -14.18
N GLU A 18 -9.63 -4.47 -15.26
CA GLU A 18 -10.31 -4.51 -16.55
C GLU A 18 -11.83 -4.30 -16.42
N ASP A 19 -12.23 -3.23 -15.72
CA ASP A 19 -13.63 -2.86 -15.45
C ASP A 19 -14.44 -3.85 -14.58
N LYS A 20 -13.84 -4.96 -14.15
CA LYS A 20 -14.46 -5.91 -13.24
C LYS A 20 -14.13 -5.57 -11.79
N LEU A 21 -15.15 -5.43 -10.95
CA LEU A 21 -14.95 -5.26 -9.50
C LEU A 21 -14.40 -6.58 -8.90
N LEU A 22 -13.16 -6.53 -8.41
CA LEU A 22 -12.50 -7.68 -7.78
C LEU A 22 -12.72 -7.73 -6.27
N ALA A 23 -12.68 -6.55 -5.65
CA ALA A 23 -12.75 -6.42 -4.21
C ALA A 23 -13.16 -4.99 -3.82
N TYR A 24 -13.45 -4.79 -2.55
CA TYR A 24 -13.50 -3.44 -1.98
C TYR A 24 -12.87 -3.42 -0.59
N TRP A 25 -12.38 -2.25 -0.20
CA TRP A 25 -11.88 -1.97 1.13
C TRP A 25 -12.68 -0.83 1.74
N GLY A 26 -13.22 -1.04 2.93
CA GLY A 26 -14.13 -0.08 3.57
C GLY A 26 -13.58 0.42 4.90
N ARG A 27 -13.44 1.75 5.07
CA ARG A 27 -13.08 2.41 6.33
C ARG A 27 -14.34 2.85 7.06
N TYR A 28 -14.47 2.44 8.32
CA TYR A 28 -15.58 2.82 9.20
C TYR A 28 -15.35 4.21 9.81
N PHE A 29 -16.43 5.00 9.87
CA PHE A 29 -16.46 6.34 10.45
C PHE A 29 -17.57 6.53 11.48
N GLY A 30 -18.34 5.47 11.79
CA GLY A 30 -19.39 5.53 12.81
C GLY A 30 -18.83 5.49 14.25
N GLU A 31 -19.72 5.63 15.21
CA GLU A 31 -19.40 5.63 16.66
C GLU A 31 -19.41 4.23 17.30
N GLY A 32 -19.73 3.19 16.53
CA GLY A 32 -19.85 1.81 17.02
C GLY A 32 -18.51 1.07 17.13
N SER A 33 -18.59 -0.20 17.59
CA SER A 33 -17.44 -1.11 17.77
C SER A 33 -17.04 -1.88 16.51
N GLU A 34 -17.51 -1.46 15.32
CA GLU A 34 -17.17 -2.09 14.05
C GLU A 34 -15.67 -1.98 13.75
N PRO A 35 -15.05 -2.97 13.09
CA PRO A 35 -13.66 -2.89 12.70
C PRO A 35 -13.39 -1.63 11.86
N LYS A 36 -12.33 -0.88 12.20
CA LYS A 36 -11.91 0.32 11.48
C LYS A 36 -11.79 0.07 9.98
N TRP A 37 -11.24 -1.07 9.59
CA TRP A 37 -11.13 -1.51 8.21
C TRP A 37 -11.82 -2.86 7.99
N LYS A 38 -12.52 -3.00 6.88
CA LYS A 38 -13.16 -4.24 6.46
C LYS A 38 -13.06 -4.40 4.95
N GLY A 39 -12.50 -5.52 4.53
CA GLY A 39 -12.39 -5.89 3.11
C GLY A 39 -13.38 -6.97 2.72
N LEU A 40 -13.73 -7.01 1.45
CA LEU A 40 -14.40 -8.12 0.78
C LEU A 40 -13.65 -8.46 -0.50
N GLY A 41 -13.49 -9.75 -0.76
CA GLY A 41 -12.71 -10.28 -1.87
C GLY A 41 -11.28 -10.69 -1.45
N ALA A 42 -10.52 -11.21 -2.40
CA ALA A 42 -9.15 -11.72 -2.18
C ALA A 42 -8.11 -10.61 -2.10
N MET A 43 -8.28 -9.66 -1.16
CA MET A 43 -7.45 -8.45 -1.03
C MET A 43 -5.95 -8.75 -1.00
N ARG A 44 -5.55 -9.84 -0.34
CA ARG A 44 -4.13 -10.20 -0.17
C ARG A 44 -3.47 -10.67 -1.47
N ASP A 45 -4.26 -11.08 -2.46
CA ASP A 45 -3.77 -11.60 -3.74
C ASP A 45 -3.81 -10.54 -4.85
N ILE A 46 -4.39 -9.37 -4.57
CA ILE A 46 -4.53 -8.29 -5.53
C ILE A 46 -3.32 -7.35 -5.44
N PHE A 47 -2.71 -7.06 -6.59
CA PHE A 47 -1.72 -6.00 -6.75
C PHE A 47 -2.40 -4.75 -7.32
N HIS A 48 -2.92 -3.92 -6.45
CA HIS A 48 -3.59 -2.68 -6.82
C HIS A 48 -2.59 -1.52 -6.79
N PHE A 49 -1.85 -1.35 -7.88
CA PHE A 49 -0.91 -0.23 -8.02
C PHE A 49 -1.67 1.08 -8.24
N ILE A 50 -1.31 2.11 -7.48
CA ILE A 50 -1.88 3.47 -7.56
C ILE A 50 -0.76 4.44 -7.92
N GLY A 51 -0.98 5.30 -8.90
CA GLY A 51 0.01 6.26 -9.40
C GLY A 51 0.48 5.94 -10.81
N SER A 52 1.49 6.66 -11.30
CA SER A 52 2.01 6.49 -12.64
C SER A 52 2.94 5.28 -12.73
N PRO A 53 2.76 4.38 -13.72
CA PRO A 53 3.69 3.28 -13.94
C PRO A 53 5.08 3.74 -14.43
N SER A 54 5.24 5.01 -14.78
CA SER A 54 6.53 5.59 -15.19
C SER A 54 7.45 5.93 -14.01
N TYR A 55 6.99 5.81 -12.78
CA TYR A 55 7.84 6.04 -11.63
C TYR A 55 8.78 4.84 -11.39
N ASP A 56 10.07 5.14 -11.24
CA ASP A 56 11.08 4.12 -10.91
C ASP A 56 11.00 3.63 -9.45
N LYS A 57 10.21 4.32 -8.62
CA LYS A 57 10.00 4.00 -7.21
C LYS A 57 8.63 3.41 -6.97
N ILE A 58 8.60 2.27 -6.29
CA ILE A 58 7.38 1.59 -5.88
C ILE A 58 7.35 1.53 -4.36
N VAL A 59 6.37 2.17 -3.74
CA VAL A 59 6.23 2.18 -2.28
C VAL A 59 5.16 1.20 -1.83
N LEU A 60 5.54 0.26 -0.98
CA LEU A 60 4.64 -0.66 -0.30
C LEU A 60 4.20 -0.02 1.02
N CYS A 61 2.92 0.21 1.21
CA CYS A 61 2.35 0.82 2.41
C CYS A 61 1.18 0.00 2.96
N GLU A 62 0.75 0.26 4.18
CA GLU A 62 -0.24 -0.57 4.85
C GLU A 62 -1.63 -0.44 4.24
N ASP A 63 -2.11 0.77 4.01
CA ASP A 63 -3.48 1.04 3.62
C ASP A 63 -3.63 1.86 2.32
N ILE A 64 -4.84 1.86 1.78
CA ILE A 64 -5.15 2.52 0.50
C ILE A 64 -5.10 4.06 0.61
N VAL A 65 -5.34 4.65 1.77
CA VAL A 65 -5.29 6.11 1.97
C VAL A 65 -3.85 6.58 1.87
N SER A 66 -2.93 5.86 2.53
CA SER A 66 -1.48 6.06 2.39
C SER A 66 -1.05 5.94 0.93
N ALA A 67 -1.50 4.89 0.23
CA ALA A 67 -1.17 4.67 -1.18
C ALA A 67 -1.66 5.81 -2.09
N ILE A 68 -2.89 6.29 -1.90
CA ILE A 68 -3.43 7.42 -2.67
C ILE A 68 -2.60 8.69 -2.45
N LYS A 69 -2.15 8.94 -1.22
CA LYS A 69 -1.33 10.12 -0.93
C LYS A 69 0.07 9.99 -1.53
N LEU A 70 0.71 8.84 -1.38
CA LEU A 70 2.03 8.53 -1.94
C LEU A 70 2.04 8.55 -3.48
N SER A 71 0.92 8.22 -4.13
CA SER A 71 0.81 8.14 -5.59
C SER A 71 1.04 9.46 -6.33
N LYS A 72 1.14 10.57 -5.58
CA LYS A 72 1.55 11.87 -6.13
C LYS A 72 3.04 11.91 -6.51
N PHE A 73 3.87 11.02 -5.95
CA PHE A 73 5.33 11.03 -6.09
C PHE A 73 5.92 9.70 -6.56
N CYS A 74 5.17 8.62 -6.47
CA CYS A 74 5.63 7.28 -6.78
C CYS A 74 4.48 6.36 -7.23
N THR A 75 4.80 5.17 -7.68
CA THR A 75 3.81 4.09 -7.74
C THR A 75 3.64 3.52 -6.34
N ALA A 76 2.43 3.50 -5.80
CA ALA A 76 2.15 2.97 -4.49
C ALA A 76 1.34 1.66 -4.56
N LEU A 77 1.68 0.71 -3.69
CA LEU A 77 0.98 -0.56 -3.56
C LEU A 77 0.48 -0.73 -2.12
N PRO A 78 -0.82 -0.59 -1.85
CA PRO A 78 -1.38 -0.90 -0.55
C PRO A 78 -1.37 -2.41 -0.31
N LEU A 79 -0.90 -2.80 0.87
CA LEU A 79 -0.83 -4.21 1.28
C LEU A 79 -2.14 -4.71 1.87
N PHE A 80 -3.02 -3.77 2.28
CA PHE A 80 -4.25 -4.05 3.02
C PHE A 80 -3.99 -4.78 4.34
N GLY A 81 -2.95 -4.34 5.04
CA GLY A 81 -2.38 -4.87 6.27
C GLY A 81 -0.86 -4.81 6.24
N THR A 82 -0.22 -5.51 7.16
CA THR A 82 1.25 -5.44 7.34
C THR A 82 2.00 -6.67 6.86
N HIS A 83 1.30 -7.64 6.27
CA HIS A 83 1.90 -8.92 5.88
C HIS A 83 2.02 -9.07 4.36
N ILE A 84 3.20 -9.52 3.93
CA ILE A 84 3.46 -9.95 2.56
C ILE A 84 3.93 -11.40 2.61
N SER A 85 3.15 -12.32 2.03
CA SER A 85 3.54 -13.72 1.94
C SER A 85 4.71 -13.93 0.97
N VAL A 86 5.40 -15.05 1.12
CA VAL A 86 6.49 -15.46 0.22
C VAL A 86 6.00 -15.55 -1.23
N ASP A 87 4.81 -16.13 -1.46
CA ASP A 87 4.23 -16.24 -2.79
C ASP A 87 3.91 -14.86 -3.39
N ARG A 88 3.46 -13.91 -2.55
CA ARG A 88 3.22 -12.54 -3.00
C ARG A 88 4.52 -11.85 -3.39
N TRP A 89 5.61 -12.05 -2.65
CA TRP A 89 6.94 -11.55 -3.02
C TRP A 89 7.42 -12.16 -4.34
N LYS A 90 7.27 -13.47 -4.52
CA LYS A 90 7.60 -14.15 -5.78
C LYS A 90 6.82 -13.57 -6.97
N LYS A 91 5.52 -13.37 -6.83
CA LYS A 91 4.70 -12.72 -7.87
C LYS A 91 5.14 -11.27 -8.13
N LEU A 92 5.39 -10.49 -7.08
CA LEU A 92 5.88 -9.10 -7.20
C LEU A 92 7.18 -9.02 -8.01
N SER A 93 8.12 -9.92 -7.77
CA SER A 93 9.41 -9.95 -8.48
C SER A 93 9.27 -10.24 -9.98
N THR A 94 8.16 -10.79 -10.43
CA THR A 94 7.88 -10.99 -11.87
C THR A 94 7.18 -9.80 -12.52
N ILE A 95 6.51 -8.97 -11.72
CA ILE A 95 5.73 -7.82 -12.21
C ILE A 95 6.58 -6.53 -12.20
N ILE A 96 7.36 -6.35 -11.13
CA ILE A 96 8.17 -5.15 -10.93
C ILE A 96 9.43 -5.21 -11.81
N HIS A 97 9.69 -4.12 -12.51
CA HIS A 97 10.91 -4.02 -13.31
C HIS A 97 12.15 -4.09 -12.40
N LYS A 98 13.17 -4.85 -12.81
CA LYS A 98 14.39 -5.11 -12.00
C LYS A 98 15.16 -3.85 -11.58
N LYS A 99 15.01 -2.75 -12.33
CA LYS A 99 15.65 -1.46 -12.01
C LYS A 99 14.86 -0.61 -11.03
N SER A 100 13.58 -0.95 -10.79
CA SER A 100 12.75 -0.18 -9.88
C SER A 100 13.21 -0.36 -8.44
N GLN A 101 13.21 0.74 -7.68
CA GLN A 101 13.42 0.74 -6.25
C GLN A 101 12.11 0.39 -5.55
N VAL A 102 12.12 -0.62 -4.71
CA VAL A 102 10.97 -1.02 -3.88
C VAL A 102 11.18 -0.51 -2.47
N ILE A 103 10.36 0.42 -2.06
CA ILE A 103 10.45 1.06 -0.74
C ILE A 103 9.34 0.49 0.15
N ILE A 104 9.71 0.05 1.35
CA ILE A 104 8.76 -0.41 2.35
C ILE A 104 8.56 0.72 3.36
N TRP A 105 7.34 1.27 3.38
CA TRP A 105 6.96 2.35 4.28
C TRP A 105 5.65 1.98 4.98
N LEU A 106 5.80 1.25 6.08
CA LEU A 106 4.69 0.85 6.95
C LEU A 106 4.53 1.85 8.10
N ASP A 107 3.49 1.65 8.89
CA ASP A 107 3.23 2.45 10.08
C ASP A 107 4.39 2.33 11.10
N PRO A 108 4.62 3.34 11.95
CA PRO A 108 5.84 3.45 12.79
C PRO A 108 6.11 2.26 13.70
N ASP A 109 5.08 1.60 14.20
CA ASP A 109 5.16 0.42 15.08
C ASP A 109 5.54 -0.88 14.34
N MET A 110 5.63 -0.83 13.00
CA MET A 110 5.89 -1.98 12.13
C MET A 110 7.36 -2.13 11.70
N TYR A 111 8.31 -1.47 12.38
CA TYR A 111 9.73 -1.47 12.03
C TYR A 111 10.33 -2.86 11.77
N SER A 112 10.15 -3.79 12.73
CA SER A 112 10.69 -5.15 12.59
C SER A 112 10.12 -5.90 11.40
N LYS A 113 8.85 -5.65 11.06
CA LYS A 113 8.22 -6.21 9.86
C LYS A 113 8.78 -5.59 8.58
N SER A 114 9.02 -4.27 8.57
CA SER A 114 9.62 -3.58 7.43
C SER A 114 11.00 -4.16 7.09
N ILE A 115 11.86 -4.39 8.09
CA ILE A 115 13.18 -5.03 7.91
C ILE A 115 13.01 -6.44 7.33
N LYS A 116 12.13 -7.25 7.92
CA LYS A 116 11.88 -8.62 7.45
C LYS A 116 11.42 -8.63 5.99
N HIS A 117 10.49 -7.75 5.63
CA HIS A 117 10.00 -7.64 4.26
C HIS A 117 11.07 -7.18 3.28
N ALA A 118 11.90 -6.20 3.65
CA ALA A 118 13.02 -5.75 2.82
C ALA A 118 14.00 -6.89 2.54
N ASN A 119 14.35 -7.66 3.58
CA ASN A 119 15.26 -8.80 3.41
C ASN A 119 14.68 -9.88 2.50
N VAL A 120 13.39 -10.20 2.63
CA VAL A 120 12.73 -11.16 1.74
C VAL A 120 12.70 -10.61 0.31
N GLY A 121 12.36 -9.35 0.09
CA GLY A 121 12.39 -8.71 -1.23
C GLY A 121 13.76 -8.82 -1.91
N ARG A 122 14.86 -8.60 -1.16
CA ARG A 122 16.23 -8.76 -1.68
C ARG A 122 16.54 -10.20 -2.08
N GLN A 123 16.05 -11.20 -1.34
CA GLN A 123 16.19 -12.61 -1.71
C GLN A 123 15.53 -12.93 -3.07
N TYR A 124 14.50 -12.19 -3.47
CA TYR A 124 13.87 -12.24 -4.79
C TYR A 124 14.50 -11.31 -5.83
N GLY A 125 15.68 -10.75 -5.54
CA GLY A 125 16.44 -9.93 -6.47
C GLY A 125 15.92 -8.50 -6.65
N MET A 126 15.04 -8.02 -5.75
CA MET A 126 14.54 -6.64 -5.79
C MET A 126 15.44 -5.68 -5.03
N ASN A 127 15.62 -4.47 -5.56
CA ASN A 127 16.29 -3.38 -4.86
C ASN A 127 15.35 -2.81 -3.81
N THR A 128 15.43 -3.30 -2.55
CA THR A 128 14.52 -2.91 -1.49
C THR A 128 15.18 -1.98 -0.47
N GLU A 129 14.46 -0.93 -0.12
CA GLU A 129 14.79 0.03 0.94
C GLU A 129 13.65 0.15 1.95
N ILE A 130 13.92 0.81 3.08
CA ILE A 130 12.94 1.06 4.15
C ILE A 130 12.93 2.55 4.42
N ILE A 131 11.75 3.14 4.52
CA ILE A 131 11.56 4.45 5.13
C ILE A 131 11.02 4.23 6.54
N LEU A 132 11.69 4.86 7.49
CA LEU A 132 11.25 4.96 8.88
C LEU A 132 10.81 6.39 9.13
N SER A 133 9.63 6.55 9.67
CA SER A 133 9.05 7.84 10.02
C SER A 133 8.26 7.73 11.32
N ASP A 134 8.09 8.85 12.01
CA ASP A 134 7.35 8.91 13.27
C ASP A 134 5.82 8.93 13.08
N LEU A 135 5.38 9.08 11.82
CA LEU A 135 3.97 9.14 11.44
C LEU A 135 3.67 8.15 10.32
N ASP A 136 2.41 7.74 10.22
CA ASP A 136 1.92 7.00 9.07
C ASP A 136 2.11 7.79 7.77
N PRO A 137 2.36 7.16 6.61
CA PRO A 137 2.52 7.88 5.34
C PRO A 137 1.37 8.85 5.04
N LYS A 138 0.13 8.50 5.40
CA LYS A 138 -1.07 9.35 5.21
C LYS A 138 -1.10 10.60 6.10
N GLU A 139 -0.34 10.63 7.18
CA GLU A 139 -0.31 11.75 8.14
C GLU A 139 0.73 12.80 7.78
N HIS A 140 1.77 12.45 7.04
CA HIS A 140 2.77 13.39 6.54
C HIS A 140 2.19 14.43 5.58
N THR A 141 2.78 15.63 5.54
CA THR A 141 2.48 16.59 4.47
C THR A 141 3.04 16.11 3.12
N LEU A 142 2.55 16.66 2.02
CA LEU A 142 3.12 16.35 0.68
C LEU A 142 4.60 16.75 0.57
N VAL A 143 4.99 17.82 1.27
CA VAL A 143 6.39 18.27 1.31
C VAL A 143 7.28 17.25 2.02
N ASP A 144 6.81 16.69 3.13
CA ASP A 144 7.58 15.68 3.87
C ASP A 144 7.71 14.39 3.04
N ILE A 145 6.62 13.95 2.39
CA ILE A 145 6.66 12.79 1.49
C ILE A 145 7.68 13.02 0.36
N ALA A 146 7.67 14.22 -0.25
CA ALA A 146 8.65 14.55 -1.28
C ALA A 146 10.09 14.45 -0.77
N ARG A 147 10.38 14.95 0.46
CA ARG A 147 11.72 14.84 1.08
C ARG A 147 12.18 13.40 1.29
N TYR A 148 11.27 12.49 1.60
CA TYR A 148 11.60 11.07 1.73
C TYR A 148 11.84 10.37 0.39
N LEU A 149 11.10 10.77 -0.66
CA LEU A 149 11.09 10.05 -1.94
C LEU A 149 11.97 10.68 -3.02
N ILE A 150 12.21 12.01 -2.97
CA ILE A 150 13.02 12.74 -3.96
C ILE A 150 14.39 13.04 -3.33
N LYS A 151 15.18 12.00 -3.21
CA LYS A 151 16.61 12.11 -2.83
C LYS A 151 17.47 11.91 -4.06
#